data_ee04f4bc286b141e19212cbf37d23c2f
#
_entry.id   ee04f4bc286b141e19212cbf37d23c2f
#
_cell.length_a   1.000
_cell.length_b   1.000
_cell.length_c   1.000
_cell.angle_alpha   90.00
_cell.angle_beta   90.00
_cell.angle_gamma   90.00
#
_symmetry.space_group_name_H-M   'P 1'
#
loop_
_entity.id
_entity.type
_entity.pdbx_description
1 polymer ?
#
loop_
_entity_poly.entity_id
_entity_poly.type
_entity_poly.pdbx_seq_one_letter_code
_entity_poly.pdbx_strand_id
1 'polypeptide(L)'
;MRAFRLTDQKWAATAFDGEGARRFGGRWNHRGSAVAYTSESLALATLEQLVHVSAGIPLAGRVAIRVDIPDDLPVRTILPDELPEGWRRVDGLRALKTLGSEWILSRESAVLRVPSVIIPSEFNLLLNPSHPDLARLTFHLPEPYAFDPRLLSSPSG
;
A
#
# COMPACT_ATOMS: atom_id res chain seq x y z
N MET A 1 5.68 14.28 -5.02
CA MET A 1 4.51 13.39 -4.80
C MET A 1 4.49 12.94 -3.33
N ARG A 2 3.33 12.56 -2.77
CA ARG A 2 3.21 12.09 -1.38
C ARG A 2 2.60 10.70 -1.32
N ALA A 3 2.98 9.95 -0.28
CA ALA A 3 2.39 8.68 0.06
C ALA A 3 2.05 8.63 1.56
N PHE A 4 1.08 7.81 1.93
CA PHE A 4 0.65 7.62 3.30
C PHE A 4 0.55 6.13 3.63
N ARG A 5 1.05 5.77 4.80
CA ARG A 5 0.91 4.43 5.35
C ARG A 5 0.24 4.49 6.72
N LEU A 6 -0.80 3.68 6.90
CA LEU A 6 -1.37 3.40 8.21
C LEU A 6 -0.82 2.06 8.71
N THR A 7 -0.32 2.02 9.93
CA THR A 7 0.20 0.80 10.55
C THR A 7 -0.07 0.81 12.05
N ASP A 8 0.09 -0.32 12.71
CA ASP A 8 0.11 -0.39 14.16
C ASP A 8 1.39 0.30 14.68
N GLN A 9 1.28 1.05 15.78
CA GLN A 9 2.40 1.79 16.37
C GLN A 9 3.61 0.89 16.67
N LYS A 10 3.38 -0.35 17.08
CA LYS A 10 4.46 -1.32 17.35
C LYS A 10 5.30 -1.68 16.12
N TRP A 11 4.74 -1.49 14.91
CA TRP A 11 5.42 -1.77 13.64
C TRP A 11 5.91 -0.50 12.93
N ALA A 12 5.80 0.68 13.58
CA ALA A 12 6.17 1.96 12.94
C ALA A 12 7.64 1.99 12.50
N ALA A 13 8.55 1.45 13.32
CA ALA A 13 9.99 1.44 13.01
C ALA A 13 10.35 0.56 11.80
N THR A 14 9.56 -0.44 11.49
CA THR A 14 9.77 -1.38 10.38
C THR A 14 8.71 -1.25 9.29
N ALA A 15 7.94 -0.16 9.31
CA ALA A 15 6.79 0.03 8.44
C ALA A 15 7.10 -0.09 6.93
N PHE A 16 8.35 0.15 6.54
CA PHE A 16 8.75 0.19 5.12
C PHE A 16 9.74 -0.91 4.72
N ASP A 17 10.01 -1.91 5.58
CA ASP A 17 10.89 -3.04 5.26
C ASP A 17 10.24 -4.09 4.34
N GLY A 18 8.92 -4.04 4.20
CA GLY A 18 8.15 -4.96 3.36
C GLY A 18 8.04 -6.39 3.90
N GLU A 19 8.49 -6.64 5.14
CA GLU A 19 8.56 -7.98 5.71
C GLU A 19 7.18 -8.64 5.85
N GLY A 20 6.14 -7.88 6.22
CA GLY A 20 4.77 -8.38 6.27
C GLY A 20 4.29 -8.91 4.92
N ALA A 21 4.51 -8.15 3.85
CA ALA A 21 4.16 -8.56 2.50
C ALA A 21 5.00 -9.75 2.02
N ARG A 22 6.28 -9.80 2.40
CA ARG A 22 7.16 -10.93 2.09
C ARG A 22 6.66 -12.22 2.71
N ARG A 23 6.18 -12.19 3.95
CA ARG A 23 5.68 -13.38 4.67
C ARG A 23 4.34 -13.86 4.17
N PHE A 24 3.42 -12.94 3.96
CA PHE A 24 2.00 -13.30 3.73
C PHE A 24 1.57 -13.14 2.28
N GLY A 25 2.34 -12.42 1.48
CA GLY A 25 1.89 -11.95 0.18
C GLY A 25 0.88 -10.81 0.31
N GLY A 26 0.56 -10.20 -0.81
CA GLY A 26 -0.45 -9.16 -0.92
C GLY A 26 -1.14 -9.22 -2.27
N ARG A 27 -1.91 -8.19 -2.61
CA ARG A 27 -2.56 -8.11 -3.92
C ARG A 27 -1.55 -8.02 -5.06
N TRP A 28 -0.44 -7.33 -4.85
CA TRP A 28 0.58 -7.03 -5.85
C TRP A 28 1.91 -7.76 -5.62
N ASN A 29 1.96 -8.75 -4.72
CA ASN A 29 3.18 -9.54 -4.53
C ASN A 29 2.87 -10.96 -4.12
N HIS A 30 3.69 -11.89 -4.60
CA HIS A 30 3.77 -13.24 -4.08
C HIS A 30 4.53 -13.26 -2.74
N ARG A 31 4.32 -14.29 -1.95
CA ARG A 31 5.19 -14.58 -0.79
C ARG A 31 6.63 -14.68 -1.25
N GLY A 32 7.55 -14.17 -0.45
CA GLY A 32 8.97 -14.09 -0.77
C GLY A 32 9.42 -12.73 -1.29
N SER A 33 8.52 -11.92 -1.86
CA SER A 33 8.82 -10.58 -2.38
C SER A 33 8.45 -9.52 -1.35
N ALA A 34 9.44 -8.73 -0.89
CA ALA A 34 9.25 -7.64 0.06
C ALA A 34 8.73 -6.38 -0.65
N VAL A 35 7.66 -5.79 -0.15
CA VAL A 35 7.10 -4.53 -0.65
C VAL A 35 6.34 -3.80 0.45
N ALA A 36 6.48 -2.47 0.54
CA ALA A 36 5.70 -1.67 1.45
C ALA A 36 4.52 -1.02 0.72
N TYR A 37 3.30 -1.28 1.19
CA TYR A 37 2.06 -0.73 0.64
C TYR A 37 1.78 0.63 1.26
N THR A 38 1.54 1.62 0.41
CA THR A 38 1.12 2.98 0.78
C THR A 38 0.02 3.45 -0.17
N SER A 39 -0.61 4.57 0.13
CA SER A 39 -1.65 5.18 -0.70
C SER A 39 -1.31 6.63 -0.99
N GLU A 40 -1.78 7.19 -2.11
CA GLU A 40 -1.51 8.59 -2.50
C GLU A 40 -2.22 9.63 -1.62
N SER A 41 -3.20 9.19 -0.82
CA SER A 41 -3.86 10.02 0.18
C SER A 41 -4.06 9.26 1.49
N LEU A 42 -4.16 10.01 2.61
CA LEU A 42 -4.49 9.42 3.90
C LEU A 42 -5.92 8.86 3.91
N ALA A 43 -6.84 9.48 3.16
CA ALA A 43 -8.22 8.98 3.02
C ALA A 43 -8.25 7.61 2.34
N LEU A 44 -7.50 7.42 1.25
CA LEU A 44 -7.39 6.12 0.60
C LEU A 44 -6.72 5.10 1.52
N ALA A 45 -5.63 5.46 2.22
CA ALA A 45 -4.99 4.58 3.20
C ALA A 45 -5.97 4.15 4.31
N THR A 46 -6.88 5.04 4.71
CA THR A 46 -7.94 4.74 5.68
C THR A 46 -8.92 3.71 5.12
N LEU A 47 -9.40 3.89 3.90
CA LEU A 47 -10.31 2.95 3.25
C LEU A 47 -9.67 1.58 3.04
N GLU A 48 -8.41 1.53 2.61
CA GLU A 48 -7.64 0.28 2.45
C GLU A 48 -7.51 -0.48 3.79
N GLN A 49 -7.41 0.23 4.92
CA GLN A 49 -7.44 -0.43 6.24
C GLN A 49 -8.83 -0.91 6.62
N LEU A 50 -9.89 -0.12 6.33
CA LEU A 50 -11.27 -0.44 6.73
C LEU A 50 -11.80 -1.72 6.09
N VAL A 51 -11.43 -2.03 4.85
CA VAL A 51 -11.86 -3.29 4.21
C VAL A 51 -11.25 -4.53 4.87
N HIS A 52 -10.21 -4.36 5.67
CA HIS A 52 -9.60 -5.44 6.44
C HIS A 52 -10.11 -5.55 7.88
N VAL A 53 -10.95 -4.60 8.35
CA VAL A 53 -11.51 -4.61 9.71
C VAL A 53 -12.42 -5.80 9.95
N SER A 54 -13.18 -6.21 8.95
CA SER A 54 -14.02 -7.41 9.01
C SER A 54 -13.23 -8.71 9.28
N ALA A 55 -11.89 -8.66 9.14
CA ALA A 55 -10.99 -9.76 9.49
C ALA A 55 -10.53 -9.75 10.97
N GLY A 56 -11.14 -8.92 11.84
CA GLY A 56 -10.82 -8.87 13.27
C GLY A 56 -9.52 -8.12 13.62
N ILE A 57 -9.00 -7.29 12.73
CA ILE A 57 -7.79 -6.50 12.98
C ILE A 57 -8.15 -5.31 13.89
N PRO A 58 -7.54 -5.18 15.09
CA PRO A 58 -7.79 -4.03 15.96
C PRO A 58 -7.42 -2.71 15.27
N LEU A 59 -8.27 -1.70 15.40
CA LEU A 59 -8.02 -0.35 14.85
C LEU A 59 -7.36 0.60 15.85
N ALA A 60 -7.33 0.25 17.12
CA ALA A 60 -6.66 1.04 18.15
C ALA A 60 -5.13 1.00 17.99
N GLY A 61 -4.45 2.07 18.42
CA GLY A 61 -2.99 2.15 18.37
C GLY A 61 -2.41 2.29 16.97
N ARG A 62 -3.17 2.87 16.04
CA ARG A 62 -2.68 3.17 14.68
C ARG A 62 -1.89 4.45 14.62
N VAL A 63 -0.95 4.47 13.72
CA VAL A 63 -0.18 5.65 13.34
C VAL A 63 -0.23 5.83 11.82
N ALA A 64 -0.24 7.11 11.42
CA ALA A 64 -0.08 7.50 10.03
C ALA A 64 1.38 7.94 9.80
N ILE A 65 1.98 7.46 8.74
CA ILE A 65 3.33 7.87 8.33
C ILE A 65 3.26 8.45 6.93
N ARG A 66 3.64 9.72 6.79
CA ARG A 66 3.79 10.37 5.50
C ARG A 66 5.15 10.04 4.90
N VAL A 67 5.17 9.86 3.59
CA VAL A 67 6.39 9.70 2.80
C VAL A 67 6.37 10.75 1.69
N ASP A 68 7.41 11.56 1.61
CA ASP A 68 7.59 12.48 0.49
C ASP A 68 8.49 11.82 -0.57
N ILE A 69 8.01 11.78 -1.79
CA ILE A 69 8.67 11.20 -2.95
C ILE A 69 9.10 12.36 -3.85
N PRO A 70 10.40 12.52 -4.15
CA PRO A 70 10.89 13.59 -5.02
C PRO A 70 10.23 13.54 -6.40
N ASP A 71 9.99 14.72 -6.99
CA ASP A 71 9.30 14.80 -8.29
C ASP A 71 10.18 14.32 -9.46
N ASP A 72 11.51 14.30 -9.28
CA ASP A 72 12.48 13.77 -10.23
C ASP A 72 12.76 12.26 -10.06
N LEU A 73 12.10 11.60 -9.11
CA LEU A 73 12.23 10.16 -8.92
C LEU A 73 11.42 9.42 -10.00
N PRO A 74 12.02 8.47 -10.74
CA PRO A 74 11.27 7.62 -11.66
C PRO A 74 10.21 6.80 -10.92
N VAL A 75 8.96 6.94 -11.36
CA VAL A 75 7.81 6.17 -10.85
C VAL A 75 7.19 5.41 -12.01
N ARG A 76 7.19 4.09 -11.93
CA ARG A 76 6.38 3.28 -12.83
C ARG A 76 4.91 3.40 -12.46
N THR A 77 4.05 3.64 -13.44
CA THR A 77 2.60 3.66 -13.24
C THR A 77 1.96 2.56 -14.09
N ILE A 78 1.02 1.84 -13.50
CA ILE A 78 0.13 0.91 -14.19
C ILE A 78 -1.26 1.53 -14.16
N LEU A 79 -1.87 1.72 -15.32
CA LEU A 79 -3.22 2.24 -15.45
C LEU A 79 -4.26 1.11 -15.45
N PRO A 80 -5.53 1.37 -15.10
CA PRO A 80 -6.57 0.33 -15.08
C PRO A 80 -6.79 -0.40 -16.41
N ASP A 81 -6.60 0.27 -17.53
CA ASP A 81 -6.73 -0.27 -18.89
C ASP A 81 -5.55 -1.16 -19.32
N GLU A 82 -4.43 -1.09 -18.62
CA GLU A 82 -3.29 -2.01 -18.79
C GLU A 82 -3.48 -3.33 -18.05
N LEU A 83 -4.50 -3.42 -17.18
CA LEU A 83 -4.75 -4.58 -16.34
C LEU A 83 -5.74 -5.55 -17.01
N PRO A 84 -5.62 -6.86 -16.74
CA PRO A 84 -6.55 -7.84 -17.31
C PRO A 84 -7.98 -7.57 -16.86
N GLU A 85 -8.94 -7.92 -17.72
CA GLU A 85 -10.36 -7.85 -17.36
C GLU A 85 -10.62 -8.57 -16.02
N GLY A 86 -11.43 -7.96 -15.17
CA GLY A 86 -11.73 -8.51 -13.86
C GLY A 86 -10.59 -8.39 -12.82
N TRP A 87 -9.57 -7.57 -13.04
CA TRP A 87 -8.43 -7.40 -12.14
C TRP A 87 -8.82 -7.05 -10.69
N ARG A 88 -9.99 -6.47 -10.47
CA ARG A 88 -10.51 -6.18 -9.13
C ARG A 88 -11.03 -7.41 -8.39
N ARG A 89 -11.34 -8.47 -9.09
CA ARG A 89 -11.91 -9.71 -8.55
C ARG A 89 -10.82 -10.61 -7.95
N VAL A 90 -11.25 -11.64 -7.24
CA VAL A 90 -10.34 -12.60 -6.61
C VAL A 90 -9.58 -13.43 -7.65
N ASP A 91 -10.20 -13.75 -8.77
CA ASP A 91 -9.59 -14.50 -9.88
C ASP A 91 -8.51 -13.70 -10.63
N GLY A 92 -8.57 -12.36 -10.61
CA GLY A 92 -7.53 -11.48 -11.16
C GLY A 92 -6.25 -11.38 -10.31
N LEU A 93 -6.27 -11.85 -9.08
CA LEU A 93 -5.16 -11.69 -8.12
C LEU A 93 -3.83 -12.28 -8.60
N ARG A 94 -3.85 -13.39 -9.31
CA ARG A 94 -2.61 -14.05 -9.76
C ARG A 94 -1.82 -13.17 -10.72
N ALA A 95 -2.48 -12.55 -11.69
CA ALA A 95 -1.84 -11.65 -12.64
C ALA A 95 -1.24 -10.42 -11.94
N LEU A 96 -1.99 -9.81 -11.01
CA LEU A 96 -1.50 -8.65 -10.25
C LEU A 96 -0.27 -9.00 -9.39
N LYS A 97 -0.30 -10.15 -8.72
CA LYS A 97 0.85 -10.62 -7.92
C LYS A 97 2.08 -10.84 -8.79
N THR A 98 1.90 -11.39 -9.98
CA THR A 98 3.00 -11.61 -10.92
C THR A 98 3.59 -10.27 -11.38
N LEU A 99 2.76 -9.34 -11.84
CA LEU A 99 3.18 -7.99 -12.28
C LEU A 99 3.99 -7.28 -11.19
N GLY A 100 3.47 -7.21 -9.98
CA GLY A 100 4.17 -6.52 -8.89
C GLY A 100 5.43 -7.26 -8.43
N SER A 101 5.44 -8.60 -8.40
CA SER A 101 6.65 -9.35 -8.04
C SER A 101 7.75 -9.21 -9.10
N GLU A 102 7.40 -9.20 -10.39
CA GLU A 102 8.34 -8.96 -11.48
C GLU A 102 8.93 -7.55 -11.38
N TRP A 103 8.11 -6.52 -11.10
CA TRP A 103 8.60 -5.18 -10.86
C TRP A 103 9.57 -5.12 -9.66
N ILE A 104 9.28 -5.79 -8.54
CA ILE A 104 10.18 -5.85 -7.39
C ILE A 104 11.54 -6.45 -7.78
N LEU A 105 11.52 -7.54 -8.54
CA LEU A 105 12.73 -8.26 -8.97
C LEU A 105 13.52 -7.49 -10.02
N SER A 106 12.86 -6.82 -10.94
CA SER A 106 13.50 -6.04 -12.01
C SER A 106 14.27 -4.83 -11.50
N ARG A 107 13.88 -4.31 -10.31
CA ARG A 107 14.42 -3.05 -9.76
C ARG A 107 14.34 -1.88 -10.75
N GLU A 108 13.29 -1.83 -11.55
CA GLU A 108 13.06 -0.78 -12.56
C GLU A 108 12.86 0.59 -11.91
N SER A 109 12.19 0.62 -10.75
CA SER A 109 11.94 1.85 -9.98
C SER A 109 11.76 1.55 -8.51
N ALA A 110 12.01 2.55 -7.65
CA ALA A 110 11.75 2.45 -6.21
C ALA A 110 10.25 2.46 -5.89
N VAL A 111 9.43 3.03 -6.77
CA VAL A 111 8.01 3.23 -6.59
C VAL A 111 7.23 2.70 -7.78
N LEU A 112 6.21 1.88 -7.51
CA LEU A 112 5.20 1.44 -8.46
C LEU A 112 3.85 2.04 -8.06
N ARG A 113 3.24 2.82 -8.95
CA ARG A 113 1.92 3.40 -8.77
C ARG A 113 0.87 2.51 -9.44
N VAL A 114 -0.09 2.01 -8.67
CA VAL A 114 -1.11 1.05 -9.12
C VAL A 114 -2.50 1.50 -8.74
N PRO A 115 -3.54 1.23 -9.54
CA PRO A 115 -4.91 1.62 -9.19
C PRO A 115 -5.39 0.89 -7.93
N SER A 116 -6.14 1.60 -7.09
CA SER A 116 -6.82 0.99 -5.94
C SER A 116 -7.97 0.11 -6.42
N VAL A 117 -8.13 -1.02 -5.77
CA VAL A 117 -9.28 -1.91 -6.01
C VAL A 117 -10.57 -1.33 -5.44
N ILE A 118 -10.45 -0.52 -4.39
CA ILE A 118 -11.58 0.11 -3.70
C ILE A 118 -12.08 1.29 -4.52
N ILE A 119 -11.16 2.19 -4.91
CA ILE A 119 -11.46 3.38 -5.71
C ILE A 119 -10.55 3.37 -6.96
N PRO A 120 -11.00 2.83 -8.10
CA PRO A 120 -10.14 2.62 -9.28
C PRO A 120 -9.58 3.90 -9.92
N SER A 121 -10.14 5.05 -9.59
CA SER A 121 -9.63 6.38 -10.02
C SER A 121 -8.52 6.92 -9.12
N GLU A 122 -8.26 6.29 -7.97
CA GLU A 122 -7.17 6.64 -7.04
C GLU A 122 -6.09 5.56 -7.03
N PHE A 123 -4.91 5.90 -6.53
CA PHE A 123 -3.75 5.02 -6.66
C PHE A 123 -3.12 4.67 -5.31
N ASN A 124 -2.69 3.43 -5.21
CA ASN A 124 -1.75 3.00 -4.19
C ASN A 124 -0.33 3.11 -4.73
N LEU A 125 0.63 3.35 -3.84
CA LEU A 125 2.03 3.44 -4.14
C LEU A 125 2.75 2.30 -3.42
N LEU A 126 3.39 1.43 -4.20
CA LEU A 126 4.17 0.32 -3.69
C LEU A 126 5.63 0.76 -3.64
N LEU A 127 6.27 0.61 -2.48
CA LEU A 127 7.68 0.95 -2.29
C LEU A 127 8.50 -0.32 -2.26
N ASN A 128 9.57 -0.36 -3.08
CA ASN A 128 10.49 -1.50 -3.14
C ASN A 128 11.65 -1.32 -2.14
N PRO A 129 11.67 -2.05 -1.01
CA PRO A 129 12.69 -1.87 0.02
C PRO A 129 14.11 -2.19 -0.44
N SER A 130 14.26 -2.97 -1.50
CA SER A 130 15.57 -3.35 -2.04
C SER A 130 16.09 -2.44 -3.15
N HIS A 131 15.33 -1.39 -3.54
CA HIS A 131 15.77 -0.44 -4.54
C HIS A 131 16.66 0.65 -3.93
N PRO A 132 17.83 0.98 -4.55
CA PRO A 132 18.76 1.97 -3.99
C PRO A 132 18.12 3.36 -3.84
N ASP A 133 17.25 3.76 -4.76
CA ASP A 133 16.57 5.05 -4.71
C ASP A 133 15.51 5.16 -3.60
N LEU A 134 15.22 4.09 -2.86
CA LEU A 134 14.38 4.20 -1.66
C LEU A 134 15.00 5.18 -0.64
N ALA A 135 16.32 5.27 -0.60
CA ALA A 135 17.05 6.21 0.26
C ALA A 135 16.80 7.70 -0.09
N ARG A 136 16.24 7.99 -1.27
CA ARG A 136 15.88 9.35 -1.68
C ARG A 136 14.52 9.80 -1.17
N LEU A 137 13.70 8.87 -0.67
CA LEU A 137 12.40 9.19 -0.09
C LEU A 137 12.58 9.75 1.33
N THR A 138 11.74 10.72 1.71
CA THR A 138 11.71 11.25 3.07
C THR A 138 10.58 10.60 3.84
N PHE A 139 10.93 9.78 4.82
CA PHE A 139 10.00 9.15 5.74
C PHE A 139 9.81 10.05 6.97
N HIS A 140 8.59 10.51 7.20
CA HIS A 140 8.26 11.35 8.35
C HIS A 140 8.03 10.53 9.61
N LEU A 141 8.04 11.20 10.76
CA LEU A 141 7.74 10.56 12.04
C LEU A 141 6.29 10.06 12.05
N PRO A 142 6.04 8.92 12.70
CA PRO A 142 4.68 8.41 12.88
C PRO A 142 3.84 9.39 13.72
N GLU A 143 2.64 9.71 13.23
CA GLU A 143 1.66 10.51 13.94
C GLU A 143 0.51 9.62 14.43
N PRO A 144 0.03 9.77 15.67
CA PRO A 144 -1.13 9.03 16.16
C PRO A 144 -2.33 9.20 15.22
N TYR A 145 -3.00 8.09 14.89
CA TYR A 145 -4.16 8.09 14.01
C TYR A 145 -5.34 7.38 14.66
N ALA A 146 -6.49 8.04 14.67
CA ALA A 146 -7.75 7.45 15.14
C ALA A 146 -8.77 7.44 14.02
N PHE A 147 -9.46 6.31 13.84
CA PHE A 147 -10.60 6.23 12.93
C PHE A 147 -11.79 6.95 13.54
N ASP A 148 -12.54 7.71 12.72
CA ASP A 148 -13.82 8.25 13.15
C ASP A 148 -14.77 7.09 13.49
N PRO A 149 -15.41 7.09 14.67
CA PRO A 149 -16.29 6.00 15.08
C PRO A 149 -17.44 5.71 14.11
N ARG A 150 -17.88 6.72 13.35
CA ARG A 150 -18.94 6.59 12.34
C ARG A 150 -18.55 5.68 11.17
N LEU A 151 -17.25 5.55 10.89
CA LEU A 151 -16.75 4.63 9.87
C LEU A 151 -16.85 3.16 10.30
N LEU A 152 -17.06 2.91 11.58
CA LEU A 152 -17.05 1.58 12.20
C LEU A 152 -18.44 1.11 12.63
N SER A 153 -19.41 2.01 12.68
CA SER A 153 -20.79 1.68 13.02
C SER A 153 -21.47 0.96 11.86
N SER A 154 -22.00 -0.25 12.10
CA SER A 154 -22.97 -0.84 11.19
C SER A 154 -24.16 0.11 11.09
N PRO A 155 -24.75 0.33 9.91
CA PRO A 155 -26.03 1.05 9.83
C PRO A 155 -27.02 0.35 10.73
N SER A 156 -27.53 1.08 11.73
CA SER A 156 -28.66 0.61 12.53
C SER A 156 -29.81 0.42 11.57
N GLY A 157 -30.19 -0.84 11.32
CA GLY A 157 -31.35 -1.18 10.53
C GLY A 157 -32.65 -0.74 11.20
#